data_4243b1be22c5c6f2c86621a4b58d448f
#
_entry.id   4243b1be22c5c6f2c86621a4b58d448f
#
_cell.length_a   1.000
_cell.length_b   1.000
_cell.length_c   1.000
_cell.angle_alpha   90.00
_cell.angle_beta   90.00
_cell.angle_gamma   90.00
#
_symmetry.space_group_name_H-M   'P 1'
#
loop_
_entity.id
_entity.type
_entity.pdbx_description
1 polymer ?
#
loop_
_entity_poly.entity_id
_entity_poly.type
_entity_poly.pdbx_seq_one_letter_code
_entity_poly.pdbx_strand_id
1 'polypeptide(L)'
;ICRGLFEGKSIEELKDTPQIAYIEQGEVEKSRNYKDLYLHSFEDCLKDKRKQAENIALFEKNSNKFEGERLVQVYEKENLKVVVNPFDQTYCSEDLDNIYKLPFERKPHPKYAKRGAIPAFDMIKYSVNIHRGCFGGCAFCTIAAHQGKRIISRSEDSIMQEIEQISQDKDFKGYLSDLGGPSANMYLMRGKDESLCKK
;
A
#
# COMPACT_ATOMS: atom_id res chain seq x y z
N ILE A 1 11.53 -4.10 -6.29
CA ILE A 1 11.85 -5.54 -6.46
C ILE A 1 12.19 -5.85 -7.91
N CYS A 2 11.28 -5.66 -8.89
CA CYS A 2 11.54 -6.00 -10.31
C CYS A 2 12.85 -5.41 -10.84
N ARG A 3 13.11 -4.13 -10.55
CA ARG A 3 14.36 -3.48 -10.93
C ARG A 3 15.60 -4.17 -10.34
N GLY A 4 15.57 -4.50 -9.04
CA GLY A 4 16.66 -5.19 -8.38
C GLY A 4 16.92 -6.58 -8.95
N LEU A 5 15.85 -7.34 -9.24
CA LEU A 5 15.98 -8.64 -9.93
C LEU A 5 16.58 -8.48 -11.33
N PHE A 6 16.20 -7.44 -12.06
CA PHE A 6 16.76 -7.14 -13.38
C PHE A 6 18.24 -6.75 -13.32
N GLU A 7 18.66 -6.12 -12.22
CA GLU A 7 20.05 -5.79 -11.90
C GLU A 7 20.85 -7.02 -11.38
N GLY A 8 20.23 -8.20 -11.30
CA GLY A 8 20.87 -9.45 -10.88
C GLY A 8 20.95 -9.66 -9.37
N LYS A 9 20.22 -8.85 -8.58
CA LYS A 9 20.12 -9.05 -7.11
C LYS A 9 19.32 -10.31 -6.79
N SER A 10 19.73 -11.03 -5.78
CA SER A 10 18.98 -12.16 -5.23
C SER A 10 17.73 -11.71 -4.46
N ILE A 11 16.78 -12.59 -4.25
CA ILE A 11 15.61 -12.32 -3.40
C ILE A 11 16.02 -11.96 -1.98
N GLU A 12 17.06 -12.60 -1.46
CA GLU A 12 17.61 -12.35 -0.12
C GLU A 12 18.11 -10.91 0.03
N GLU A 13 18.80 -10.38 -0.97
CA GLU A 13 19.29 -8.99 -0.98
C GLU A 13 18.14 -7.96 -1.06
N LEU A 14 16.96 -8.40 -1.49
CA LEU A 14 15.78 -7.55 -1.64
C LEU A 14 14.83 -7.60 -0.44
N LYS A 15 15.11 -8.43 0.57
CA LYS A 15 14.28 -8.55 1.78
C LYS A 15 14.14 -7.24 2.57
N ASP A 16 15.12 -6.36 2.51
CA ASP A 16 15.06 -5.04 3.16
C ASP A 16 14.37 -3.94 2.33
N THR A 17 13.73 -4.32 1.20
CA THR A 17 12.94 -3.36 0.42
C THR A 17 11.73 -2.87 1.25
N PRO A 18 11.46 -1.56 1.32
CA PRO A 18 10.29 -1.05 2.02
C PRO A 18 8.97 -1.60 1.46
N GLN A 19 7.94 -1.67 2.30
CA GLN A 19 6.56 -2.02 1.92
C GLN A 19 6.36 -3.42 1.32
N ILE A 20 7.28 -4.33 1.56
CA ILE A 20 7.10 -5.73 1.17
C ILE A 20 6.71 -6.60 2.36
N ALA A 21 6.04 -7.70 2.04
CA ALA A 21 5.83 -8.79 2.97
C ALA A 21 6.42 -10.08 2.38
N TYR A 22 7.03 -10.88 3.23
CA TYR A 22 7.62 -12.16 2.83
C TYR A 22 7.52 -13.21 3.96
N ILE A 23 7.75 -14.45 3.59
CA ILE A 23 7.75 -15.58 4.52
C ILE A 23 9.20 -15.98 4.79
N GLU A 24 9.52 -16.17 6.06
CA GLU A 24 10.81 -16.66 6.54
C GLU A 24 10.63 -18.01 7.22
N GLN A 25 11.53 -18.96 6.96
CA GLN A 25 11.59 -20.23 7.68
C GLN A 25 12.73 -20.16 8.72
N GLY A 26 12.47 -20.64 9.92
CA GLY A 26 13.47 -20.63 10.98
C GLY A 26 13.59 -19.26 11.68
N GLU A 27 14.80 -18.82 11.98
CA GLU A 27 15.04 -17.52 12.62
C GLU A 27 14.96 -16.38 11.61
N VAL A 28 14.34 -15.26 12.01
CA VAL A 28 14.30 -14.07 11.16
C VAL A 28 15.68 -13.42 11.17
N GLU A 29 16.26 -13.27 9.99
CA GLU A 29 17.51 -12.52 9.85
C GLU A 29 17.31 -11.07 10.31
N LYS A 30 18.28 -10.58 11.09
CA LYS A 30 18.26 -9.17 11.52
C LYS A 30 18.36 -8.26 10.31
N SER A 31 17.37 -7.39 10.14
CA SER A 31 17.44 -6.34 9.15
C SER A 31 18.57 -5.35 9.49
N ARG A 32 19.23 -4.82 8.48
CA ARG A 32 20.19 -3.73 8.61
C ARG A 32 19.50 -2.38 8.80
N ASN A 33 18.27 -2.27 8.32
CA ASN A 33 17.54 -1.02 8.21
C ASN A 33 16.42 -0.85 9.23
N TYR A 34 15.88 -1.97 9.78
CA TYR A 34 14.68 -1.95 10.60
C TYR A 34 14.88 -2.67 11.93
N LYS A 35 14.19 -2.20 12.95
CA LYS A 35 13.97 -2.92 14.20
C LYS A 35 12.76 -3.83 14.04
N ASP A 36 12.77 -4.98 14.71
CA ASP A 36 11.68 -5.93 14.69
C ASP A 36 10.70 -5.68 15.83
N LEU A 37 9.41 -5.63 15.48
CA LEU A 37 8.29 -5.63 16.39
C LEU A 37 7.57 -6.97 16.27
N TYR A 38 7.73 -7.83 17.26
CA TYR A 38 7.08 -9.13 17.31
C TYR A 38 5.64 -8.98 17.78
N LEU A 39 4.74 -9.55 16.99
CA LEU A 39 3.32 -9.68 17.31
C LEU A 39 3.06 -11.01 18.04
N HIS A 40 1.93 -11.12 18.73
CA HIS A 40 1.45 -12.43 19.21
C HIS A 40 1.32 -13.39 18.04
N SER A 41 1.61 -14.69 18.28
CA SER A 41 1.55 -15.70 17.25
C SER A 41 0.14 -15.83 16.64
N PHE A 42 0.06 -16.36 15.44
CA PHE A 42 -1.22 -16.63 14.80
C PHE A 42 -2.10 -17.55 15.63
N GLU A 43 -1.51 -18.62 16.19
CA GLU A 43 -2.20 -19.59 17.05
C GLU A 43 -2.71 -18.96 18.35
N ASP A 44 -1.95 -18.07 18.93
CA ASP A 44 -2.34 -17.30 20.10
C ASP A 44 -3.56 -16.42 19.80
N CYS A 45 -3.56 -15.73 18.67
CA CYS A 45 -4.68 -14.90 18.24
C CYS A 45 -5.95 -15.71 17.95
N LEU A 46 -5.82 -16.94 17.46
CA LEU A 46 -6.96 -17.84 17.27
C LEU A 46 -7.57 -18.31 18.59
N LYS A 47 -6.74 -18.49 19.63
CA LYS A 47 -7.19 -18.94 20.96
C LYS A 47 -7.75 -17.79 21.81
N ASP A 48 -7.18 -16.61 21.69
CA ASP A 48 -7.52 -15.45 22.52
C ASP A 48 -7.70 -14.19 21.67
N LYS A 49 -8.94 -13.74 21.53
CA LYS A 49 -9.28 -12.49 20.80
C LYS A 49 -8.65 -11.23 21.39
N ARG A 50 -8.24 -11.24 22.68
CA ARG A 50 -7.53 -10.11 23.29
C ARG A 50 -6.14 -9.96 22.69
N LYS A 51 -5.44 -11.06 22.45
CA LYS A 51 -4.13 -11.04 21.77
C LYS A 51 -4.22 -10.50 20.35
N GLN A 52 -5.29 -10.85 19.64
CA GLN A 52 -5.56 -10.26 18.32
C GLN A 52 -5.81 -8.75 18.42
N ALA A 53 -6.58 -8.29 19.41
CA ALA A 53 -6.82 -6.87 19.62
C ALA A 53 -5.53 -6.12 20.01
N GLU A 54 -4.66 -6.73 20.81
CA GLU A 54 -3.34 -6.19 21.14
C GLU A 54 -2.44 -6.08 19.90
N ASN A 55 -2.44 -7.07 19.02
CA ASN A 55 -1.74 -6.99 17.73
C ASN A 55 -2.24 -5.83 16.88
N ILE A 56 -3.56 -5.61 16.81
CA ILE A 56 -4.14 -4.47 16.08
C ILE A 56 -3.68 -3.15 16.70
N ALA A 57 -3.63 -3.05 18.04
CA ALA A 57 -3.15 -1.86 18.73
C ALA A 57 -1.65 -1.60 18.49
N LEU A 58 -0.83 -2.65 18.50
CA LEU A 58 0.60 -2.56 18.16
C LEU A 58 0.80 -2.10 16.72
N PHE A 59 0.07 -2.70 15.81
CA PHE A 59 0.09 -2.36 14.39
C PHE A 59 -0.31 -0.89 14.15
N GLU A 60 -1.42 -0.46 14.76
CA GLU A 60 -1.91 0.91 14.67
C GLU A 60 -0.88 1.91 15.23
N LYS A 61 -0.29 1.60 16.39
CA LYS A 61 0.75 2.41 17.01
C LYS A 61 2.01 2.48 16.14
N ASN A 62 2.41 1.37 15.52
CA ASN A 62 3.57 1.32 14.63
C ASN A 62 3.33 2.14 13.35
N SER A 63 2.13 2.08 12.78
CA SER A 63 1.76 2.84 11.58
C SER A 63 1.72 4.36 11.78
N ASN A 64 1.68 4.83 13.04
CA ASN A 64 1.78 6.25 13.37
C ASN A 64 3.22 6.77 13.42
N LYS A 65 4.21 5.87 13.49
CA LYS A 65 5.62 6.27 13.56
C LYS A 65 6.11 6.71 12.18
N PHE A 66 6.91 7.76 12.15
CA PHE A 66 7.63 8.13 10.92
C PHE A 66 8.62 7.04 10.53
N GLU A 67 9.41 6.55 11.48
CA GLU A 67 10.26 5.38 11.32
C GLU A 67 9.56 4.15 11.91
N GLY A 68 8.79 3.46 11.09
CA GLY A 68 8.09 2.26 11.49
C GLY A 68 9.05 1.09 11.72
N GLU A 69 8.65 0.17 12.59
CA GLU A 69 9.36 -1.09 12.82
C GLU A 69 8.84 -2.18 11.88
N ARG A 70 9.67 -3.14 11.55
CA ARG A 70 9.33 -4.32 10.77
C ARG A 70 8.47 -5.25 11.64
N LEU A 71 7.29 -5.59 11.16
CA LEU A 71 6.37 -6.46 11.88
C LEU A 71 6.72 -7.92 11.63
N VAL A 72 6.74 -8.73 12.68
CA VAL A 72 7.01 -10.17 12.62
C VAL A 72 5.91 -10.93 13.36
N GLN A 73 5.19 -11.79 12.63
CA GLN A 73 4.22 -12.71 13.22
C GLN A 73 4.62 -14.15 12.99
N VAL A 74 4.63 -14.95 14.08
CA VAL A 74 4.98 -16.38 14.06
C VAL A 74 3.74 -17.22 13.77
N TYR A 75 3.90 -18.22 12.92
CA TYR A 75 2.98 -19.32 12.65
C TYR A 75 3.63 -20.60 13.16
N GLU A 76 3.25 -21.00 14.38
CA GLU A 76 3.94 -22.06 15.13
C GLU A 76 3.84 -23.43 14.45
N LYS A 77 2.65 -23.75 13.94
CA LYS A 77 2.38 -25.07 13.32
C LYS A 77 3.19 -25.32 12.06
N GLU A 78 3.35 -24.30 11.25
CA GLU A 78 4.06 -24.35 9.98
C GLU A 78 5.55 -24.04 10.13
N ASN A 79 5.98 -23.65 11.33
CA ASN A 79 7.33 -23.15 11.62
C ASN A 79 7.77 -22.03 10.65
N LEU A 80 6.83 -21.11 10.38
CA LEU A 80 7.07 -19.96 9.50
C LEU A 80 6.90 -18.67 10.28
N LYS A 81 7.43 -17.60 9.67
CA LYS A 81 7.20 -16.23 10.12
C LYS A 81 6.80 -15.38 8.93
N VAL A 82 5.78 -14.56 9.12
CA VAL A 82 5.42 -13.51 8.17
C VAL A 82 6.09 -12.24 8.64
N VAL A 83 6.88 -11.67 7.74
CA VAL A 83 7.64 -10.44 7.98
C VAL A 83 7.10 -9.35 7.07
N VAL A 84 6.79 -8.18 7.63
CA VAL A 84 6.27 -7.02 6.89
C VAL A 84 7.14 -5.81 7.17
N ASN A 85 7.78 -5.29 6.12
CA ASN A 85 8.60 -4.10 6.22
C ASN A 85 7.75 -2.83 6.32
N PRO A 86 8.23 -1.79 7.04
CA PRO A 86 7.51 -0.53 7.17
C PRO A 86 7.40 0.21 5.83
N PHE A 87 6.59 1.28 5.83
CA PHE A 87 6.38 2.14 4.67
C PHE A 87 7.66 2.88 4.28
N ASP A 88 7.82 3.11 2.99
CA ASP A 88 8.89 3.94 2.45
C ASP A 88 8.61 5.42 2.75
N GLN A 89 9.45 5.99 3.62
CA GLN A 89 9.32 7.39 4.01
C GLN A 89 9.93 8.35 2.97
N THR A 90 10.72 7.83 2.03
CA THR A 90 11.31 8.61 0.93
C THR A 90 10.37 8.76 -0.25
N TYR A 91 9.33 7.91 -0.34
CA TYR A 91 8.35 7.94 -1.42
C TYR A 91 7.62 9.28 -1.49
N CYS A 92 7.61 9.90 -2.66
CA CYS A 92 7.12 11.26 -2.85
C CYS A 92 6.14 11.37 -4.04
N SER A 93 5.66 12.59 -4.28
CA SER A 93 4.72 12.88 -5.38
C SER A 93 5.29 12.53 -6.75
N GLU A 94 6.58 12.77 -6.99
CA GLU A 94 7.24 12.45 -8.25
C GLU A 94 7.27 10.94 -8.51
N ASP A 95 7.54 10.14 -7.47
CA ASP A 95 7.49 8.68 -7.59
C ASP A 95 6.09 8.20 -7.96
N LEU A 96 5.06 8.78 -7.33
CA LEU A 96 3.68 8.46 -7.62
C LEU A 96 3.30 8.85 -9.05
N ASP A 97 3.68 10.05 -9.49
CA ASP A 97 3.46 10.52 -10.86
C ASP A 97 4.13 9.62 -11.89
N ASN A 98 5.35 9.15 -11.62
CA ASN A 98 6.06 8.23 -12.51
C ASN A 98 5.36 6.87 -12.64
N ILE A 99 4.68 6.39 -11.58
CA ILE A 99 3.85 5.19 -11.67
C ILE A 99 2.65 5.44 -12.58
N TYR A 100 1.99 6.59 -12.45
CA TYR A 100 0.81 6.91 -13.27
C TYR A 100 1.13 7.28 -14.72
N LYS A 101 2.40 7.55 -15.06
CA LYS A 101 2.88 7.68 -16.44
C LYS A 101 3.03 6.33 -17.17
N LEU A 102 2.98 5.21 -16.46
CA LEU A 102 3.05 3.89 -17.09
C LEU A 102 1.85 3.69 -18.04
N PRO A 103 2.04 2.96 -19.15
CA PRO A 103 1.02 2.78 -20.18
C PRO A 103 -0.08 1.79 -19.73
N PHE A 104 -0.97 2.23 -18.87
CA PHE A 104 -2.11 1.43 -18.44
C PHE A 104 -3.16 1.34 -19.54
N GLU A 105 -3.54 0.12 -19.93
CA GLU A 105 -4.50 -0.10 -21.01
C GLU A 105 -5.96 0.20 -20.63
N ARG A 106 -6.30 0.28 -19.35
CA ARG A 106 -7.69 0.45 -18.86
C ARG A 106 -8.68 -0.54 -19.48
N LYS A 107 -8.26 -1.79 -19.64
CA LYS A 107 -9.04 -2.89 -20.21
C LYS A 107 -8.99 -4.11 -19.32
N PRO A 108 -10.05 -4.92 -19.29
CA PRO A 108 -9.99 -6.22 -18.65
C PRO A 108 -8.91 -7.09 -19.27
N HIS A 109 -8.26 -7.92 -18.48
CA HIS A 109 -7.27 -8.87 -18.97
C HIS A 109 -7.92 -9.80 -20.03
N PRO A 110 -7.25 -10.11 -21.15
CA PRO A 110 -7.80 -10.91 -22.26
C PRO A 110 -8.42 -12.26 -21.87
N LYS A 111 -7.95 -12.87 -20.75
CA LYS A 111 -8.54 -14.12 -20.22
C LYS A 111 -10.03 -14.00 -19.88
N TYR A 112 -10.54 -12.79 -19.66
CA TYR A 112 -11.96 -12.54 -19.37
C TYR A 112 -12.81 -12.26 -20.59
N ALA A 113 -12.23 -12.12 -21.79
CA ALA A 113 -12.94 -11.74 -23.01
C ALA A 113 -14.17 -12.61 -23.35
N LYS A 114 -14.14 -13.90 -22.95
CA LYS A 114 -15.24 -14.86 -23.17
C LYS A 114 -16.19 -15.00 -21.97
N ARG A 115 -16.00 -14.23 -20.91
CA ARG A 115 -16.77 -14.37 -19.65
C ARG A 115 -17.88 -13.32 -19.47
N GLY A 116 -18.11 -12.48 -20.51
CA GLY A 116 -19.08 -11.38 -20.44
C GLY A 116 -18.54 -10.12 -19.76
N ALA A 117 -19.43 -9.16 -19.52
CA ALA A 117 -19.09 -7.91 -18.84
C ALA A 117 -18.66 -8.14 -17.40
N ILE A 118 -17.75 -7.29 -16.90
CA ILE A 118 -17.29 -7.27 -15.51
C ILE A 118 -17.88 -6.02 -14.87
N PRO A 119 -19.00 -6.11 -14.12
CA PRO A 119 -19.69 -4.92 -13.59
C PRO A 119 -18.80 -4.02 -12.74
N ALA A 120 -17.94 -4.60 -11.92
CA ALA A 120 -16.99 -3.85 -11.09
C ALA A 120 -16.00 -3.04 -11.96
N PHE A 121 -15.53 -3.60 -13.08
CA PHE A 121 -14.68 -2.87 -14.01
C PHE A 121 -15.42 -1.69 -14.67
N ASP A 122 -16.65 -1.91 -15.11
CA ASP A 122 -17.45 -0.86 -15.75
C ASP A 122 -17.71 0.32 -14.80
N MET A 123 -17.84 0.05 -13.49
CA MET A 123 -18.00 1.07 -12.46
C MET A 123 -16.77 1.95 -12.27
N ILE A 124 -15.55 1.38 -12.39
CA ILE A 124 -14.31 2.05 -12.03
C ILE A 124 -13.42 2.42 -13.23
N LYS A 125 -13.80 2.01 -14.43
CA LYS A 125 -13.00 2.18 -15.67
C LYS A 125 -12.44 3.58 -15.83
N TYR A 126 -13.24 4.59 -15.51
CA TYR A 126 -12.89 6.01 -15.63
C TYR A 126 -12.76 6.72 -14.29
N SER A 127 -12.31 6.00 -13.27
CA SER A 127 -11.89 6.62 -12.00
C SER A 127 -10.43 7.06 -12.08
N VAL A 128 -10.12 8.19 -11.45
CA VAL A 128 -8.79 8.77 -11.34
C VAL A 128 -8.42 8.89 -9.88
N ASN A 129 -7.36 8.20 -9.49
CA ASN A 129 -6.84 8.25 -8.13
C ASN A 129 -5.82 9.40 -8.02
N ILE A 130 -6.04 10.34 -7.11
CA ILE A 130 -5.25 11.58 -7.00
C ILE A 130 -4.28 11.59 -5.83
N HIS A 131 -4.39 10.66 -4.88
CA HIS A 131 -3.46 10.53 -3.76
C HIS A 131 -3.44 9.10 -3.19
N ARG A 132 -2.45 8.80 -2.39
CA ARG A 132 -2.28 7.60 -1.59
C ARG A 132 -2.18 7.95 -0.11
N GLY A 133 -2.50 6.98 0.76
CA GLY A 133 -2.48 7.14 2.20
C GLY A 133 -3.81 7.63 2.77
N CYS A 134 -4.02 7.38 4.06
CA CYS A 134 -5.19 7.82 4.79
C CYS A 134 -4.89 7.87 6.30
N PHE A 135 -5.03 9.03 6.93
CA PHE A 135 -4.84 9.17 8.39
C PHE A 135 -6.15 9.07 9.18
N GLY A 136 -7.25 8.64 8.54
CA GLY A 136 -8.59 8.62 9.16
C GLY A 136 -8.74 7.70 10.37
N GLY A 137 -7.96 6.60 10.47
CA GLY A 137 -7.97 5.70 11.63
C GLY A 137 -9.33 5.05 11.94
N CYS A 138 -10.20 4.89 10.94
CA CYS A 138 -11.53 4.29 11.14
C CYS A 138 -11.40 2.83 11.60
N ALA A 139 -12.10 2.44 12.65
CA ALA A 139 -11.96 1.14 13.30
C ALA A 139 -12.27 -0.07 12.40
N PHE A 140 -13.04 0.11 11.34
CA PHE A 140 -13.41 -0.92 10.37
C PHE A 140 -12.47 -0.97 9.13
N CYS A 141 -11.58 0.02 8.96
CA CYS A 141 -10.87 0.24 7.70
C CYS A 141 -9.39 -0.10 7.82
N THR A 142 -8.88 -0.87 6.88
CA THR A 142 -7.46 -1.26 6.82
C THR A 142 -6.63 -0.43 5.84
N ILE A 143 -7.20 0.60 5.20
CA ILE A 143 -6.49 1.41 4.20
C ILE A 143 -5.26 2.09 4.80
N ALA A 144 -5.37 2.68 5.98
CA ALA A 144 -4.25 3.30 6.66
C ALA A 144 -3.10 2.31 6.97
N ALA A 145 -3.48 1.08 7.30
CA ALA A 145 -2.55 -0.01 7.53
C ALA A 145 -1.87 -0.51 6.25
N HIS A 146 -2.59 -0.47 5.11
CA HIS A 146 -2.11 -0.94 3.81
C HIS A 146 -1.33 0.13 3.03
N GLN A 147 -1.76 1.39 3.06
CA GLN A 147 -1.18 2.48 2.27
C GLN A 147 -0.37 3.48 3.11
N GLY A 148 -0.38 3.33 4.44
CA GLY A 148 0.21 4.28 5.37
C GLY A 148 -0.72 5.46 5.71
N LYS A 149 -0.32 6.21 6.72
CA LYS A 149 -1.06 7.40 7.19
C LYS A 149 -0.57 8.71 6.58
N ARG A 150 0.59 8.68 5.94
CA ARG A 150 1.12 9.83 5.21
C ARG A 150 0.40 9.96 3.88
N ILE A 151 -0.09 11.16 3.59
CA ILE A 151 -0.71 11.46 2.30
C ILE A 151 0.38 11.82 1.29
N ILE A 152 0.36 11.14 0.15
CA ILE A 152 1.21 11.42 -0.99
C ILE A 152 0.27 11.72 -2.16
N SER A 153 0.28 12.96 -2.62
CA SER A 153 -0.60 13.45 -3.68
C SER A 153 0.13 13.48 -5.01
N ARG A 154 -0.58 13.16 -6.07
CA ARG A 154 -0.11 13.37 -7.45
C ARG A 154 -0.04 14.86 -7.76
N SER A 155 0.82 15.22 -8.71
CA SER A 155 0.79 16.60 -9.27
C SER A 155 -0.49 16.82 -10.10
N GLU A 156 -0.90 18.06 -10.20
CA GLU A 156 -2.02 18.47 -11.06
C GLU A 156 -1.78 18.05 -12.51
N ASP A 157 -0.56 18.27 -13.03
CA ASP A 157 -0.18 17.90 -14.39
C ASP A 157 -0.35 16.39 -14.64
N SER A 158 0.08 15.55 -13.68
CA SER A 158 -0.09 14.09 -13.79
C SER A 158 -1.56 13.68 -13.84
N ILE A 159 -2.41 14.33 -13.03
CA ILE A 159 -3.85 14.08 -13.00
C ILE A 159 -4.50 14.52 -14.32
N MET A 160 -4.16 15.72 -14.80
CA MET A 160 -4.72 16.26 -16.05
C MET A 160 -4.32 15.43 -17.27
N GLN A 161 -3.06 15.01 -17.35
CA GLN A 161 -2.61 14.11 -18.42
C GLN A 161 -3.39 12.79 -18.45
N GLU A 162 -3.70 12.21 -17.29
CA GLU A 162 -4.53 11.00 -17.22
C GLU A 162 -5.97 11.27 -17.65
N ILE A 163 -6.56 12.39 -17.26
CA ILE A 163 -7.90 12.79 -17.69
C ILE A 163 -7.96 13.02 -19.21
N GLU A 164 -6.94 13.65 -19.78
CA GLU A 164 -6.82 13.83 -21.23
C GLU A 164 -6.76 12.48 -21.97
N GLN A 165 -5.95 11.52 -21.46
CA GLN A 165 -5.90 10.18 -22.02
C GLN A 165 -7.25 9.46 -21.94
N ILE A 166 -7.97 9.59 -20.82
CA ILE A 166 -9.32 9.04 -20.67
C ILE A 166 -10.28 9.67 -21.67
N SER A 167 -10.20 10.98 -21.89
CA SER A 167 -11.09 11.70 -22.80
C SER A 167 -10.95 11.27 -24.27
N GLN A 168 -9.80 10.68 -24.61
CA GLN A 168 -9.54 10.12 -25.96
C GLN A 168 -10.07 8.70 -26.14
N ASP A 169 -10.50 8.03 -25.06
CA ASP A 169 -11.13 6.70 -25.18
C ASP A 169 -12.48 6.84 -25.89
N LYS A 170 -12.64 6.10 -26.99
CA LYS A 170 -13.86 6.11 -27.81
C LYS A 170 -15.13 5.73 -27.06
N ASP A 171 -15.00 5.00 -25.95
CA ASP A 171 -16.11 4.58 -25.11
C ASP A 171 -16.42 5.59 -23.99
N PHE A 172 -15.59 6.65 -23.85
CA PHE A 172 -15.78 7.68 -22.84
C PHE A 172 -16.99 8.57 -23.14
N LYS A 173 -17.90 8.67 -22.20
CA LYS A 173 -19.18 9.40 -22.37
C LYS A 173 -19.18 10.80 -21.75
N GLY A 174 -18.00 11.35 -21.45
CA GLY A 174 -17.85 12.72 -20.93
C GLY A 174 -17.97 12.86 -19.43
N TYR A 175 -17.93 11.77 -18.65
CA TYR A 175 -17.89 11.84 -17.18
C TYR A 175 -16.89 10.86 -16.58
N LEU A 176 -16.25 11.29 -15.50
CA LEU A 176 -15.40 10.43 -14.68
C LEU A 176 -16.28 9.77 -13.62
N SER A 177 -16.03 8.48 -13.37
CA SER A 177 -16.75 7.74 -12.33
C SER A 177 -16.33 8.18 -10.92
N ASP A 178 -15.07 8.56 -10.76
CA ASP A 178 -14.51 9.07 -9.52
C ASP A 178 -13.25 9.90 -9.78
N LEU A 179 -13.05 10.92 -8.95
CA LEU A 179 -11.83 11.72 -8.88
C LEU A 179 -11.49 11.90 -7.42
N GLY A 180 -10.69 11.01 -6.85
CA GLY A 180 -10.52 10.99 -5.40
C GLY A 180 -9.36 10.15 -4.90
N GLY A 181 -9.35 9.93 -3.61
CA GLY A 181 -8.41 9.06 -2.91
C GLY A 181 -9.01 7.68 -2.60
N PRO A 182 -8.26 6.84 -1.89
CA PRO A 182 -8.66 5.46 -1.60
C PRO A 182 -9.89 5.36 -0.67
N SER A 183 -10.22 6.40 0.08
CA SER A 183 -11.38 6.41 1.00
C SER A 183 -12.03 7.78 1.09
N ALA A 184 -11.40 8.71 1.80
CA ALA A 184 -11.81 10.11 1.86
C ALA A 184 -10.86 10.94 0.99
N ASN A 185 -11.35 12.00 0.37
CA ASN A 185 -10.48 12.90 -0.37
C ASN A 185 -9.58 13.68 0.62
N MET A 186 -8.31 13.31 0.65
CA MET A 186 -7.26 13.95 1.45
C MET A 186 -6.19 14.58 0.56
N TYR A 187 -6.54 14.96 -0.67
CA TYR A 187 -5.63 15.53 -1.64
C TYR A 187 -4.93 16.78 -1.07
N LEU A 188 -3.60 16.82 -1.18
CA LEU A 188 -2.71 17.86 -0.64
C LEU A 188 -2.80 18.09 0.88
N MET A 189 -3.49 17.20 1.62
CA MET A 189 -3.52 17.30 3.07
C MET A 189 -2.18 16.84 3.67
N ARG A 190 -1.73 17.57 4.69
CA ARG A 190 -0.50 17.28 5.44
C ARG A 190 -0.63 17.75 6.88
N GLY A 191 0.26 17.28 7.74
CA GLY A 191 0.34 17.76 9.12
C GLY A 191 0.58 19.27 9.17
N LYS A 192 -0.05 19.94 10.13
CA LYS A 192 0.13 21.38 10.35
C LYS A 192 1.56 21.73 10.73
N ASP A 193 2.23 20.83 11.45
CA ASP A 193 3.62 20.92 11.86
C ASP A 193 4.34 19.62 11.56
N GLU A 194 5.12 19.60 10.49
CA GLU A 194 5.86 18.40 10.06
C GLU A 194 6.92 17.96 11.07
N SER A 195 7.43 18.85 11.92
CA SER A 195 8.41 18.51 12.95
C SER A 195 7.80 17.65 14.06
N LEU A 196 6.52 17.84 14.33
CA LEU A 196 5.75 17.00 15.25
C LEU A 196 5.37 15.66 14.62
N CYS A 197 5.09 15.64 13.32
CA CYS A 197 4.74 14.42 12.61
C CYS A 197 5.92 13.46 12.45
N LYS A 198 7.16 13.95 12.59
CA LYS A 198 8.40 13.14 12.46
C LYS A 198 8.90 12.59 13.80
N LYS A 199 8.27 12.93 14.92
CA LYS A 199 8.57 12.39 16.26
C LYS A 199 7.70 11.16 16.57
#